data_044dc66dcb7ba4b645991a5145fbf8ff
#
_entry.id   044dc66dcb7ba4b645991a5145fbf8ff
#
_cell.length_a   1.000
_cell.length_b   1.000
_cell.length_c   1.000
_cell.angle_alpha   90.00
_cell.angle_beta   90.00
_cell.angle_gamma   90.00
#
_symmetry.space_group_name_H-M   'P 1'
#
loop_
_entity.id
_entity.type
_entity.pdbx_description
1 polymer ?
#
loop_
_entity_poly.entity_id
_entity_poly.type
_entity_poly.pdbx_seq_one_letter_code
_entity_poly.pdbx_strand_id
1 'polypeptide(L)'
;MLDATNTGHASPEALILMAAIFGTFFILIALGLLIKGRKQTPDIVPTTWITAPGEVRALVETALTQRSKVRVSFVRDDAGARSTDATILSATPGRGIELEMTSLVRANPTWIGKLVACDFRLRLDPKKDLHTFYNFVAPILSIKKAGDNFIHMTVDWPTRLELEQKRGFLRVEPPSDCILELELWHETTIKGIRGRFGDPATWGKPMLRLNPKLDTPDVEVRNISGGGLRLELQHDAYRRQHRLFEPASRFIVRLLLAEPEVGQPMEFHLALRLQNIYGDPQTMGLVAMGFRIMSFGVPGDLPGEPLSWKPAASGVPALDDWAFRRHLAIYRQRGE
;
A
#
# COMPACT_ATOMS: atom_id res chain seq x y z
N MET A 1 -25.74 88.65 7.76
CA MET A 1 -24.94 88.61 6.52
C MET A 1 -23.56 88.09 6.92
N LEU A 2 -23.34 86.85 6.78
CA LEU A 2 -22.10 86.18 7.11
C LEU A 2 -21.67 85.36 5.86
N ASP A 3 -20.72 85.96 5.13
CA ASP A 3 -20.00 85.29 4.07
C ASP A 3 -18.97 84.33 4.65
N ALA A 4 -19.12 83.12 4.38
CA ALA A 4 -18.13 82.07 4.72
C ALA A 4 -18.00 81.11 3.55
N THR A 5 -17.21 81.47 2.59
CA THR A 5 -16.71 80.47 1.60
C THR A 5 -15.19 80.59 1.51
N ASN A 6 -14.53 79.99 2.52
CA ASN A 6 -13.10 79.71 2.40
C ASN A 6 -12.92 78.29 1.93
N THR A 7 -13.00 78.09 0.61
CA THR A 7 -12.62 76.81 -0.06
C THR A 7 -11.10 76.79 -0.07
N GLY A 8 -10.52 76.16 0.97
CA GLY A 8 -9.09 75.90 1.06
C GLY A 8 -8.63 74.98 -0.03
N HIS A 9 -8.30 75.49 -1.20
CA HIS A 9 -7.58 74.75 -2.24
C HIS A 9 -6.17 74.46 -1.71
N ALA A 10 -5.90 73.17 -1.51
CA ALA A 10 -4.54 72.72 -1.20
C ALA A 10 -3.58 73.21 -2.32
N SER A 11 -2.47 73.81 -1.93
CA SER A 11 -1.48 74.27 -2.92
C SER A 11 -0.96 73.11 -3.76
N PRO A 12 -0.65 73.32 -5.05
CA PRO A 12 -0.10 72.24 -5.92
C PRO A 12 1.11 71.58 -5.30
N GLU A 13 1.94 72.29 -4.58
CA GLU A 13 3.11 71.79 -3.87
C GLU A 13 2.76 70.84 -2.75
N ALA A 14 1.69 71.06 -2.00
CA ALA A 14 1.21 70.16 -0.96
C ALA A 14 0.63 68.86 -1.53
N LEU A 15 -0.01 68.92 -2.70
CA LEU A 15 -0.49 67.74 -3.42
C LEU A 15 0.66 66.84 -3.95
N ILE A 16 1.72 67.49 -4.48
CA ILE A 16 2.92 66.78 -4.97
C ILE A 16 3.63 66.12 -3.77
N LEU A 17 3.78 66.79 -2.66
CA LEU A 17 4.41 66.25 -1.47
C LEU A 17 3.62 65.05 -0.89
N MET A 18 2.29 65.17 -0.81
CA MET A 18 1.44 64.06 -0.40
C MET A 18 1.54 62.86 -1.34
N ALA A 19 1.52 63.06 -2.65
CA ALA A 19 1.68 62.00 -3.63
C ALA A 19 3.06 61.30 -3.51
N ALA A 20 4.14 62.04 -3.24
CA ALA A 20 5.47 61.47 -3.02
C ALA A 20 5.52 60.63 -1.73
N ILE A 21 4.93 61.09 -0.63
CA ILE A 21 4.86 60.36 0.64
C ILE A 21 4.05 59.06 0.48
N PHE A 22 2.87 59.12 -0.14
CA PHE A 22 2.07 57.91 -0.39
C PHE A 22 2.78 56.95 -1.35
N GLY A 23 3.41 57.46 -2.40
CA GLY A 23 4.16 56.63 -3.35
C GLY A 23 5.31 55.88 -2.69
N THR A 24 6.12 56.52 -1.86
CA THR A 24 7.19 55.88 -1.10
C THR A 24 6.68 54.85 -0.10
N PHE A 25 5.56 55.18 0.59
CA PHE A 25 4.92 54.24 1.52
C PHE A 25 4.43 52.95 0.82
N PHE A 26 3.77 53.09 -0.34
CA PHE A 26 3.34 51.95 -1.14
C PHE A 26 4.52 51.12 -1.68
N ILE A 27 5.62 51.75 -2.10
CA ILE A 27 6.83 51.04 -2.54
C ILE A 27 7.44 50.27 -1.39
N LEU A 28 7.50 50.81 -0.17
CA LEU A 28 8.04 50.11 1.00
C LEU A 28 7.15 48.93 1.42
N ILE A 29 5.81 49.08 1.34
CA ILE A 29 4.89 47.97 1.60
C ILE A 29 5.07 46.86 0.52
N ALA A 30 5.12 47.24 -0.75
CA ALA A 30 5.32 46.27 -1.83
C ALA A 30 6.66 45.53 -1.70
N LEU A 31 7.73 46.24 -1.32
CA LEU A 31 9.04 45.63 -1.05
C LEU A 31 8.99 44.72 0.18
N GLY A 32 8.31 45.11 1.23
CA GLY A 32 8.10 44.30 2.43
C GLY A 32 7.31 43.03 2.14
N LEU A 33 6.29 43.11 1.29
CA LEU A 33 5.51 41.94 0.85
C LEU A 33 6.32 40.99 -0.06
N LEU A 34 7.17 41.54 -0.96
CA LEU A 34 8.09 40.76 -1.79
C LEU A 34 9.15 40.05 -0.96
N ILE A 35 9.69 40.72 0.07
CA ILE A 35 10.66 40.09 0.99
C ILE A 35 9.99 39.06 1.89
N LYS A 36 8.75 39.27 2.33
CA LYS A 36 7.99 38.33 3.15
C LYS A 36 7.52 37.11 2.34
N GLY A 37 7.20 37.28 1.05
CA GLY A 37 6.88 36.19 0.13
C GLY A 37 8.09 35.29 -0.22
N ARG A 38 9.33 35.77 0.05
CA ARG A 38 10.56 35.00 -0.11
C ARG A 38 11.04 34.26 1.14
N LYS A 39 10.31 34.29 2.25
CA LYS A 39 10.55 33.32 3.33
C LYS A 39 10.13 31.95 2.77
N GLN A 40 11.10 31.27 2.18
CA GLN A 40 11.01 29.84 1.92
C GLN A 40 10.55 29.19 3.22
N THR A 41 9.32 28.67 3.25
CA THR A 41 8.92 27.69 4.26
C THR A 41 10.04 26.67 4.26
N PRO A 42 10.69 26.39 5.41
CA PRO A 42 11.70 25.34 5.44
C PRO A 42 11.03 24.10 4.86
N ASP A 43 11.63 23.52 3.83
CA ASP A 43 11.21 22.24 3.29
C ASP A 43 11.26 21.25 4.46
N ILE A 44 10.10 20.99 5.07
CA ILE A 44 9.98 19.99 6.11
C ILE A 44 10.17 18.66 5.38
N VAL A 45 11.41 18.17 5.40
CA VAL A 45 11.76 16.87 4.85
C VAL A 45 10.92 15.83 5.60
N PRO A 46 10.08 15.05 4.92
CA PRO A 46 9.32 13.99 5.57
C PRO A 46 10.25 13.07 6.36
N THR A 47 9.86 12.69 7.56
CA THR A 47 10.66 11.82 8.45
C THR A 47 10.94 10.44 7.84
N THR A 48 10.19 10.07 6.80
CA THR A 48 10.39 8.84 6.01
C THR A 48 11.49 8.96 4.95
N TRP A 49 12.04 10.17 4.72
CA TRP A 49 13.09 10.37 3.73
C TRP A 49 14.46 10.28 4.36
N ILE A 50 15.30 9.45 3.76
CA ILE A 50 16.71 9.29 4.08
C ILE A 50 17.49 10.04 3.01
N THR A 51 18.09 11.16 3.38
CA THR A 51 18.79 12.07 2.47
C THR A 51 20.29 12.20 2.78
N ALA A 52 20.76 11.67 3.93
CA ALA A 52 22.17 11.67 4.29
C ALA A 52 22.96 10.76 3.33
N PRO A 53 23.94 11.29 2.55
CA PRO A 53 24.61 10.52 1.49
C PRO A 53 25.31 9.25 2.00
N GLY A 54 25.86 9.28 3.21
CA GLY A 54 26.49 8.12 3.84
C GLY A 54 25.51 7.02 4.19
N GLU A 55 24.30 7.38 4.66
CA GLU A 55 23.24 6.43 4.99
C GLU A 55 22.61 5.82 3.73
N VAL A 56 22.32 6.65 2.72
CA VAL A 56 21.88 6.17 1.39
C VAL A 56 22.86 5.15 0.84
N ARG A 57 24.15 5.47 0.89
CA ARG A 57 25.20 4.56 0.42
C ARG A 57 25.21 3.25 1.20
N ALA A 58 25.19 3.29 2.53
CA ALA A 58 25.22 2.10 3.38
C ALA A 58 24.01 1.18 3.10
N LEU A 59 22.80 1.75 2.91
CA LEU A 59 21.60 0.98 2.60
C LEU A 59 21.66 0.34 1.21
N VAL A 60 22.16 1.05 0.19
CA VAL A 60 22.32 0.50 -1.17
C VAL A 60 23.41 -0.59 -1.18
N GLU A 61 24.53 -0.41 -0.51
CA GLU A 61 25.58 -1.44 -0.35
C GLU A 61 25.05 -2.67 0.40
N THR A 62 24.19 -2.48 1.41
CA THR A 62 23.51 -3.57 2.10
C THR A 62 22.55 -4.32 1.16
N ALA A 63 21.81 -3.59 0.31
CA ALA A 63 20.93 -4.20 -0.69
C ALA A 63 21.72 -5.05 -1.71
N LEU A 64 22.86 -4.57 -2.16
CA LEU A 64 23.77 -5.31 -3.03
C LEU A 64 24.29 -6.59 -2.34
N THR A 65 24.79 -6.47 -1.10
CA THR A 65 25.34 -7.59 -0.33
C THR A 65 24.29 -8.68 -0.07
N GLN A 66 23.06 -8.28 0.26
CA GLN A 66 21.95 -9.21 0.48
C GLN A 66 21.33 -9.74 -0.82
N ARG A 67 21.81 -9.31 -1.99
CA ARG A 67 21.18 -9.61 -3.30
C ARG A 67 19.68 -9.33 -3.26
N SER A 68 19.33 -8.17 -2.72
CA SER A 68 17.93 -7.80 -2.54
C SER A 68 17.21 -7.74 -3.87
N LYS A 69 16.04 -8.36 -3.93
CA LYS A 69 15.15 -8.25 -5.09
C LYS A 69 14.64 -6.81 -5.19
N VAL A 70 14.83 -6.21 -6.35
CA VAL A 70 14.36 -4.86 -6.68
C VAL A 70 13.18 -4.97 -7.63
N ARG A 71 12.07 -4.35 -7.28
CA ARG A 71 10.96 -4.17 -8.21
C ARG A 71 11.11 -2.84 -8.91
N VAL A 72 11.15 -2.88 -10.24
CA VAL A 72 11.30 -1.70 -11.10
C VAL A 72 9.98 -1.43 -11.81
N SER A 73 9.46 -0.20 -11.73
CA SER A 73 8.24 0.24 -12.40
C SER A 73 8.43 1.63 -13.00
N PHE A 74 7.81 1.92 -14.15
CA PHE A 74 7.82 3.26 -14.74
C PHE A 74 6.92 4.21 -13.96
N VAL A 75 7.39 5.45 -13.69
CA VAL A 75 6.67 6.45 -12.88
C VAL A 75 5.48 7.05 -13.64
N ARG A 76 5.54 7.08 -14.99
CA ARG A 76 4.50 7.64 -15.87
C ARG A 76 4.33 6.72 -17.08
N ASP A 77 3.51 5.70 -16.95
CA ASP A 77 3.09 4.92 -18.12
C ASP A 77 1.59 4.70 -18.00
N ASP A 78 0.80 5.38 -18.84
CA ASP A 78 -0.67 5.31 -18.88
C ASP A 78 -1.18 3.93 -19.32
N ALA A 79 -0.29 3.03 -19.73
CA ALA A 79 -0.58 1.68 -20.20
C ALA A 79 -0.56 0.59 -19.12
N GLY A 80 -0.93 0.93 -17.88
CA GLY A 80 -0.98 -0.02 -16.74
C GLY A 80 0.43 -0.37 -16.25
N ALA A 81 0.80 0.16 -15.10
CA ALA A 81 2.14 0.06 -14.52
C ALA A 81 2.69 -1.39 -14.54
N ARG A 82 3.42 -1.72 -15.59
CA ARG A 82 4.14 -3.00 -15.68
C ARG A 82 5.36 -2.88 -14.78
N SER A 83 5.37 -3.65 -13.72
CA SER A 83 6.55 -3.82 -12.88
C SER A 83 7.31 -5.06 -13.30
N THR A 84 8.63 -4.99 -13.22
CA THR A 84 9.53 -6.13 -13.42
C THR A 84 10.41 -6.31 -12.19
N ASP A 85 10.84 -7.52 -11.94
CA ASP A 85 11.78 -7.83 -10.88
C ASP A 85 13.20 -7.84 -11.41
N ALA A 86 14.12 -7.31 -10.61
CA ALA A 86 15.55 -7.19 -10.93
C ALA A 86 16.41 -7.56 -9.73
N THR A 87 17.69 -7.81 -9.97
CA THR A 87 18.71 -7.99 -8.94
C THR A 87 19.82 -6.94 -9.12
N ILE A 88 20.35 -6.39 -8.03
CA ILE A 88 21.45 -5.44 -8.08
C ILE A 88 22.74 -6.21 -8.40
N LEU A 89 23.41 -5.86 -9.50
CA LEU A 89 24.72 -6.41 -9.88
C LEU A 89 25.85 -5.59 -9.32
N SER A 90 25.76 -4.27 -9.47
CA SER A 90 26.74 -3.32 -8.99
C SER A 90 26.08 -2.01 -8.57
N ALA A 91 26.69 -1.30 -7.64
CA ALA A 91 26.23 -0.02 -7.17
C ALA A 91 27.42 0.87 -6.82
N THR A 92 27.60 1.96 -7.53
CA THR A 92 28.73 2.89 -7.36
C THR A 92 28.24 4.33 -7.40
N PRO A 93 28.46 5.13 -6.34
CA PRO A 93 28.17 6.55 -6.36
C PRO A 93 28.77 7.24 -7.58
N GLY A 94 28.00 8.06 -8.29
CA GLY A 94 28.41 8.75 -9.50
C GLY A 94 28.41 7.91 -10.79
N ARG A 95 28.30 6.59 -10.70
CA ARG A 95 28.09 5.68 -11.85
C ARG A 95 26.71 5.07 -11.93
N GLY A 96 25.97 5.09 -10.83
CA GLY A 96 24.62 4.56 -10.71
C GLY A 96 24.56 3.13 -10.16
N ILE A 97 23.38 2.53 -10.30
CA ILE A 97 23.07 1.17 -9.86
C ILE A 97 22.75 0.33 -11.09
N GLU A 98 23.49 -0.74 -11.29
CA GLU A 98 23.27 -1.70 -12.37
C GLU A 98 22.35 -2.82 -11.88
N LEU A 99 21.28 -3.03 -12.62
CA LEU A 99 20.22 -3.98 -12.34
C LEU A 99 20.14 -5.04 -13.43
N GLU A 100 20.10 -6.31 -13.05
CA GLU A 100 19.85 -7.43 -13.96
C GLU A 100 18.35 -7.80 -13.89
N MET A 101 17.70 -7.82 -15.05
CA MET A 101 16.29 -8.17 -15.21
C MET A 101 16.15 -9.44 -16.03
N THR A 102 15.42 -10.43 -15.47
CA THR A 102 15.21 -11.74 -16.08
C THR A 102 13.89 -11.88 -16.83
N SER A 103 12.93 -10.99 -16.56
CA SER A 103 11.57 -11.06 -17.11
C SER A 103 11.32 -10.14 -18.32
N LEU A 104 12.31 -9.36 -18.74
CA LEU A 104 12.22 -8.50 -19.91
C LEU A 104 12.79 -9.20 -21.13
N VAL A 105 11.97 -9.34 -22.17
CA VAL A 105 12.35 -10.03 -23.42
C VAL A 105 13.11 -9.11 -24.37
N ARG A 106 12.96 -7.78 -24.27
CA ARG A 106 13.59 -6.80 -25.17
C ARG A 106 14.04 -5.56 -24.42
N ALA A 107 15.31 -5.19 -24.63
CA ALA A 107 15.85 -3.89 -24.28
C ALA A 107 15.29 -2.83 -25.24
N ASN A 108 14.69 -1.76 -24.69
CA ASN A 108 14.21 -0.65 -25.51
C ASN A 108 15.02 0.62 -25.21
N PRO A 109 15.88 1.09 -26.14
CA PRO A 109 16.67 2.29 -25.94
C PRO A 109 15.87 3.56 -25.65
N THR A 110 14.56 3.60 -26.04
CA THR A 110 13.69 4.75 -25.77
C THR A 110 13.35 4.91 -24.29
N TRP A 111 13.74 3.96 -23.45
CA TRP A 111 13.58 4.05 -22.00
C TRP A 111 14.69 4.88 -21.32
N ILE A 112 15.82 5.09 -21.99
CA ILE A 112 16.91 5.93 -21.46
C ILE A 112 16.37 7.34 -21.19
N GLY A 113 16.64 7.87 -20.00
CA GLY A 113 16.16 9.15 -19.51
C GLY A 113 14.74 9.08 -18.86
N LYS A 114 13.98 7.99 -19.02
CA LYS A 114 12.71 7.83 -18.31
C LYS A 114 12.93 7.55 -16.83
N LEU A 115 12.01 8.03 -16.00
CA LEU A 115 12.04 7.80 -14.56
C LEU A 115 11.43 6.44 -14.21
N VAL A 116 12.14 5.70 -13.37
CA VAL A 116 11.67 4.45 -12.78
C VAL A 116 11.66 4.55 -11.26
N ALA A 117 10.65 3.96 -10.66
CA ALA A 117 10.59 3.69 -9.23
C ALA A 117 11.19 2.32 -8.97
N CYS A 118 12.12 2.26 -8.02
CA CYS A 118 12.84 1.07 -7.61
C CYS A 118 12.52 0.76 -6.16
N ASP A 119 11.78 -0.32 -5.92
CA ASP A 119 11.40 -0.79 -4.59
C ASP A 119 12.26 -1.98 -4.19
N PHE A 120 12.85 -1.94 -3.01
CA PHE A 120 13.63 -3.06 -2.47
C PHE A 120 13.37 -3.24 -0.98
N ARG A 121 13.79 -4.39 -0.43
CA ARG A 121 13.66 -4.69 0.98
C ARG A 121 15.01 -5.10 1.56
N LEU A 122 15.24 -4.70 2.79
CA LEU A 122 16.43 -5.09 3.57
C LEU A 122 16.01 -5.80 4.84
N ARG A 123 16.82 -6.77 5.24
CA ARG A 123 16.79 -7.34 6.57
C ARG A 123 17.89 -6.66 7.39
N LEU A 124 17.51 -5.66 8.17
CA LEU A 124 18.47 -4.85 8.94
C LEU A 124 19.00 -5.58 10.19
N ASP A 125 18.16 -6.44 10.79
CA ASP A 125 18.55 -7.27 11.92
C ASP A 125 18.50 -8.75 11.51
N PRO A 126 19.65 -9.46 11.46
CA PRO A 126 19.70 -10.88 11.12
C PRO A 126 18.95 -11.79 12.11
N LYS A 127 18.75 -11.33 13.35
CA LYS A 127 18.05 -12.09 14.40
C LYS A 127 16.53 -11.96 14.32
N LYS A 128 16.04 -10.92 13.65
CA LYS A 128 14.61 -10.65 13.50
C LYS A 128 14.21 -10.89 12.05
N ASP A 129 13.12 -11.58 11.82
CA ASP A 129 12.56 -11.74 10.46
C ASP A 129 11.76 -10.51 10.04
N LEU A 130 12.34 -9.33 10.31
CA LEU A 130 11.76 -8.04 10.00
C LEU A 130 12.42 -7.45 8.77
N HIS A 131 11.62 -7.19 7.74
CA HIS A 131 12.07 -6.56 6.53
C HIS A 131 11.62 -5.10 6.50
N THR A 132 12.57 -4.22 6.22
CA THR A 132 12.31 -2.80 5.98
C THR A 132 12.28 -2.55 4.48
N PHE A 133 11.29 -1.82 4.01
CA PHE A 133 11.09 -1.53 2.59
C PHE A 133 11.55 -0.11 2.28
N TYR A 134 12.25 0.03 1.18
CA TYR A 134 12.77 1.28 0.66
C TYR A 134 12.36 1.46 -0.78
N ASN A 135 12.17 2.70 -1.17
CA ASN A 135 11.85 3.11 -2.53
C ASN A 135 12.74 4.29 -2.92
N PHE A 136 13.09 4.37 -4.18
CA PHE A 136 13.67 5.56 -4.79
C PHE A 136 13.24 5.70 -6.24
N VAL A 137 13.30 6.92 -6.75
CA VAL A 137 13.03 7.21 -8.15
C VAL A 137 14.31 7.73 -8.80
N ALA A 138 14.66 7.15 -9.94
CA ALA A 138 15.85 7.53 -10.68
C ALA A 138 15.62 7.43 -12.20
N PRO A 139 16.34 8.23 -13.01
CA PRO A 139 16.35 8.08 -14.46
C PRO A 139 17.15 6.85 -14.88
N ILE A 140 16.76 6.23 -15.98
CA ILE A 140 17.52 5.16 -16.63
C ILE A 140 18.69 5.81 -17.39
N LEU A 141 19.91 5.42 -17.04
CA LEU A 141 21.14 5.91 -17.69
C LEU A 141 21.52 5.07 -18.91
N SER A 142 21.36 3.75 -18.81
CA SER A 142 21.67 2.85 -19.91
C SER A 142 20.86 1.56 -19.85
N ILE A 143 20.69 0.93 -21.01
CA ILE A 143 20.08 -0.38 -21.16
C ILE A 143 20.92 -1.18 -22.14
N LYS A 144 21.29 -2.40 -21.76
CA LYS A 144 22.09 -3.32 -22.58
C LYS A 144 21.50 -4.72 -22.53
N LYS A 145 21.50 -5.40 -23.67
CA LYS A 145 21.23 -6.83 -23.70
C LYS A 145 22.46 -7.59 -23.18
N ALA A 146 22.28 -8.46 -22.21
CA ALA A 146 23.32 -9.30 -21.62
C ALA A 146 22.97 -10.77 -21.88
N GLY A 147 23.57 -11.36 -22.92
CA GLY A 147 23.20 -12.71 -23.37
C GLY A 147 21.80 -12.77 -23.99
N ASP A 148 21.20 -13.95 -24.01
CA ASP A 148 19.93 -14.17 -24.69
C ASP A 148 18.70 -13.84 -23.83
N ASN A 149 18.81 -13.91 -22.49
CA ASN A 149 17.68 -13.86 -21.59
C ASN A 149 17.78 -12.76 -20.52
N PHE A 150 18.83 -11.94 -20.54
CA PHE A 150 19.06 -10.93 -19.51
C PHE A 150 19.16 -9.51 -20.11
N ILE A 151 18.63 -8.56 -19.39
CA ILE A 151 18.79 -7.15 -19.69
C ILE A 151 19.46 -6.49 -18.48
N HIS A 152 20.56 -5.79 -18.71
CA HIS A 152 21.19 -4.92 -17.75
C HIS A 152 20.65 -3.51 -17.93
N MET A 153 20.12 -2.93 -16.87
CA MET A 153 19.66 -1.55 -16.82
C MET A 153 20.49 -0.82 -15.76
N THR A 154 21.10 0.29 -16.14
CA THR A 154 21.72 1.19 -15.16
C THR A 154 20.79 2.34 -14.88
N VAL A 155 20.45 2.53 -13.61
CA VAL A 155 19.72 3.69 -13.12
C VAL A 155 20.66 4.62 -12.38
N ASP A 156 20.32 5.90 -12.32
CA ASP A 156 21.16 6.88 -11.62
C ASP A 156 21.22 6.60 -10.11
N TRP A 157 22.26 7.14 -9.47
CA TRP A 157 22.43 7.01 -8.03
C TRP A 157 21.33 7.80 -7.30
N PRO A 158 20.61 7.20 -6.34
CA PRO A 158 19.56 7.90 -5.63
C PRO A 158 20.12 8.98 -4.71
N THR A 159 19.59 10.19 -4.78
CA THR A 159 19.90 11.28 -3.85
C THR A 159 19.14 11.14 -2.54
N ARG A 160 18.07 10.35 -2.54
CA ARG A 160 17.26 10.03 -1.37
C ARG A 160 16.68 8.63 -1.49
N LEU A 161 16.48 7.99 -0.35
CA LEU A 161 15.63 6.80 -0.21
C LEU A 161 14.40 7.18 0.60
N GLU A 162 13.26 6.61 0.24
CA GLU A 162 12.03 6.75 1.01
C GLU A 162 11.75 5.45 1.74
N LEU A 163 11.56 5.54 3.05
CA LEU A 163 11.08 4.42 3.84
C LEU A 163 9.63 4.14 3.46
N GLU A 164 9.38 2.97 2.87
CA GLU A 164 8.06 2.61 2.40
C GLU A 164 7.33 1.70 3.39
N GLN A 165 6.25 2.19 3.94
CA GLN A 165 5.30 1.36 4.67
C GLN A 165 4.39 0.66 3.65
N LYS A 166 4.81 -0.53 3.14
CA LYS A 166 4.01 -1.29 2.16
C LYS A 166 2.68 -1.81 2.72
N ARG A 167 2.54 -1.87 4.03
CA ARG A 167 1.34 -2.39 4.69
C ARG A 167 0.59 -1.25 5.34
N GLY A 168 -0.55 -0.87 4.78
CA GLY A 168 -1.45 0.10 5.38
C GLY A 168 -2.20 -0.43 6.61
N PHE A 169 -2.14 -1.75 6.87
CA PHE A 169 -2.88 -2.42 7.94
C PHE A 169 -1.98 -3.37 8.72
N LEU A 170 -2.17 -3.39 10.02
CA LEU A 170 -1.56 -4.37 10.91
C LEU A 170 -2.06 -5.78 10.54
N ARG A 171 -1.16 -6.73 10.44
CA ARG A 171 -1.50 -8.14 10.24
C ARG A 171 -1.28 -8.90 11.53
N VAL A 172 -2.27 -9.66 11.91
CA VAL A 172 -2.19 -10.56 13.04
C VAL A 172 -2.30 -12.01 12.56
N GLU A 173 -1.50 -12.88 13.14
CA GLU A 173 -1.65 -14.34 13.04
C GLU A 173 -2.52 -14.78 14.22
N PRO A 174 -3.83 -14.97 14.00
CA PRO A 174 -4.71 -15.28 15.11
C PRO A 174 -4.47 -16.73 15.57
N PRO A 175 -4.50 -17.00 16.87
CA PRO A 175 -4.64 -18.36 17.37
C PRO A 175 -5.91 -19.01 16.79
N SER A 176 -5.88 -20.33 16.61
CA SER A 176 -6.97 -21.08 15.96
C SER A 176 -8.32 -20.94 16.68
N ASP A 177 -8.30 -20.79 18.00
CA ASP A 177 -9.47 -20.59 18.86
C ASP A 177 -10.18 -19.24 18.63
N CYS A 178 -9.50 -18.29 17.97
CA CYS A 178 -10.07 -16.99 17.64
C CYS A 178 -10.93 -17.01 16.38
N ILE A 179 -10.77 -18.03 15.53
CA ILE A 179 -11.56 -18.20 14.31
C ILE A 179 -12.67 -19.18 14.62
N LEU A 180 -13.85 -18.66 14.90
CA LEU A 180 -14.99 -19.51 15.25
C LEU A 180 -15.61 -20.15 14.02
N GLU A 181 -15.66 -19.44 12.91
CA GLU A 181 -16.15 -19.95 11.63
C GLU A 181 -15.60 -19.12 10.48
N LEU A 182 -15.31 -19.79 9.36
CA LEU A 182 -15.07 -19.16 8.07
C LEU A 182 -15.82 -19.96 7.01
N GLU A 183 -16.59 -19.27 6.21
CA GLU A 183 -17.25 -19.81 5.04
C GLU A 183 -16.86 -19.00 3.81
N LEU A 184 -16.50 -19.69 2.71
CA LEU A 184 -16.04 -19.05 1.48
C LEU A 184 -16.92 -19.51 0.31
N TRP A 185 -17.37 -18.56 -0.49
CA TRP A 185 -18.08 -18.79 -1.76
C TRP A 185 -17.34 -18.12 -2.91
N HIS A 186 -17.31 -18.75 -4.05
CA HIS A 186 -16.89 -18.09 -5.27
C HIS A 186 -18.03 -17.25 -5.84
N GLU A 187 -17.76 -16.05 -6.37
CA GLU A 187 -18.78 -15.13 -6.89
C GLU A 187 -19.71 -15.78 -7.92
N THR A 188 -19.15 -16.63 -8.80
CA THR A 188 -19.95 -17.32 -9.84
C THR A 188 -20.92 -18.33 -9.27
N THR A 189 -20.60 -18.96 -8.13
CA THR A 189 -21.50 -19.92 -7.48
C THR A 189 -22.76 -19.20 -7.01
N ILE A 190 -22.62 -18.06 -6.33
CA ILE A 190 -23.77 -17.27 -5.88
C ILE A 190 -24.60 -16.80 -7.07
N LYS A 191 -23.99 -16.29 -8.12
CA LYS A 191 -24.67 -15.88 -9.37
C LYS A 191 -25.37 -17.05 -10.04
N GLY A 192 -24.73 -18.24 -10.07
CA GLY A 192 -25.26 -19.45 -10.69
C GLY A 192 -26.54 -19.94 -10.05
N ILE A 193 -26.69 -19.78 -8.72
CA ILE A 193 -27.92 -20.13 -7.98
C ILE A 193 -28.91 -18.95 -7.87
N ARG A 194 -28.66 -17.84 -8.59
CA ARG A 194 -29.45 -16.61 -8.51
C ARG A 194 -29.47 -16.01 -7.11
N GLY A 195 -28.41 -16.25 -6.34
CA GLY A 195 -28.25 -15.69 -5.00
C GLY A 195 -28.11 -14.16 -5.05
N ARG A 196 -28.56 -13.52 -3.99
CA ARG A 196 -28.44 -12.08 -3.80
C ARG A 196 -27.25 -11.80 -2.87
N PHE A 197 -26.29 -11.03 -3.34
CA PHE A 197 -25.11 -10.69 -2.52
C PHE A 197 -25.47 -10.00 -1.19
N GLY A 198 -26.59 -9.29 -1.13
CA GLY A 198 -27.10 -8.68 0.09
C GLY A 198 -27.81 -9.64 1.04
N ASP A 199 -28.10 -10.87 0.62
CA ASP A 199 -28.88 -11.82 1.41
C ASP A 199 -28.09 -13.13 1.61
N PRO A 200 -27.35 -13.28 2.74
CA PRO A 200 -26.54 -14.46 3.03
C PRO A 200 -27.31 -15.78 2.95
N ALA A 201 -28.60 -15.79 3.28
CA ALA A 201 -29.41 -17.00 3.23
C ALA A 201 -29.57 -17.57 1.82
N THR A 202 -29.35 -16.74 0.79
CA THR A 202 -29.44 -17.13 -0.63
C THR A 202 -28.11 -17.58 -1.24
N TRP A 203 -26.99 -17.55 -0.52
CA TRP A 203 -25.68 -17.87 -1.10
C TRP A 203 -25.45 -19.36 -1.35
N GLY A 204 -26.27 -20.21 -0.75
CA GLY A 204 -26.16 -21.67 -0.88
C GLY A 204 -24.99 -22.25 -0.10
N LYS A 205 -24.55 -23.45 -0.50
CA LYS A 205 -23.48 -24.16 0.20
C LYS A 205 -22.12 -23.49 -0.07
N PRO A 206 -21.32 -23.20 0.97
CA PRO A 206 -19.98 -22.67 0.80
C PRO A 206 -19.08 -23.70 0.10
N MET A 207 -18.12 -23.21 -0.70
CA MET A 207 -17.12 -24.05 -1.35
C MET A 207 -16.06 -24.55 -0.36
N LEU A 208 -15.73 -23.72 0.64
CA LEU A 208 -14.84 -24.06 1.75
C LEU A 208 -15.47 -23.62 3.07
N ARG A 209 -15.27 -24.43 4.09
CA ARG A 209 -15.71 -24.12 5.45
C ARG A 209 -14.62 -24.49 6.44
N LEU A 210 -14.25 -23.56 7.29
CA LEU A 210 -13.46 -23.79 8.49
C LEU A 210 -14.40 -23.80 9.68
N ASN A 211 -14.44 -24.93 10.39
CA ASN A 211 -15.04 -25.05 11.70
C ASN A 211 -13.99 -25.72 12.60
N PRO A 212 -13.46 -25.04 13.62
CA PRO A 212 -12.41 -25.57 14.49
C PRO A 212 -12.85 -26.81 15.29
N LYS A 213 -14.15 -27.15 15.30
CA LYS A 213 -14.67 -28.39 15.90
C LYS A 213 -14.50 -29.62 15.00
N LEU A 214 -14.02 -29.43 13.75
CA LEU A 214 -13.73 -30.51 12.82
C LEU A 214 -12.24 -30.87 12.90
N ASP A 215 -11.92 -32.15 12.97
CA ASP A 215 -10.56 -32.66 13.21
C ASP A 215 -9.53 -32.33 12.12
N THR A 216 -9.98 -32.05 10.90
CA THR A 216 -9.09 -31.70 9.78
C THR A 216 -9.71 -30.60 8.92
N PRO A 217 -9.39 -29.35 9.17
CA PRO A 217 -9.90 -28.27 8.34
C PRO A 217 -9.23 -28.29 6.95
N ASP A 218 -10.03 -28.24 5.89
CA ASP A 218 -9.55 -28.07 4.50
C ASP A 218 -8.87 -26.70 4.29
N VAL A 219 -9.12 -25.75 5.19
CA VAL A 219 -8.63 -24.36 5.12
C VAL A 219 -8.27 -23.83 6.50
N GLU A 220 -7.18 -23.08 6.56
CA GLU A 220 -6.74 -22.32 7.76
C GLU A 220 -6.62 -20.84 7.46
N VAL A 221 -6.89 -20.02 8.46
CA VAL A 221 -6.64 -18.57 8.40
C VAL A 221 -5.27 -18.28 8.96
N ARG A 222 -4.33 -17.93 8.08
CA ARG A 222 -2.94 -17.68 8.50
C ARG A 222 -2.70 -16.29 9.02
N ASN A 223 -3.30 -15.28 8.41
CA ASN A 223 -3.31 -13.94 8.96
C ASN A 223 -4.51 -13.13 8.51
N ILE A 224 -4.84 -12.14 9.33
CA ILE A 224 -5.95 -11.19 9.13
C ILE A 224 -5.42 -9.77 9.30
N SER A 225 -5.99 -8.84 8.53
CA SER A 225 -5.78 -7.40 8.67
C SER A 225 -7.02 -6.66 8.18
N GLY A 226 -7.15 -5.37 8.50
CA GLY A 226 -8.23 -4.53 7.96
C GLY A 226 -8.30 -4.48 6.43
N GLY A 227 -7.22 -4.81 5.72
CA GLY A 227 -7.15 -4.80 4.25
C GLY A 227 -7.18 -6.16 3.57
N GLY A 228 -7.09 -7.27 4.29
CA GLY A 228 -7.05 -8.59 3.66
C GLY A 228 -6.82 -9.78 4.58
N LEU A 229 -6.91 -10.95 3.96
CA LEU A 229 -6.76 -12.26 4.59
C LEU A 229 -5.69 -13.08 3.87
N ARG A 230 -4.98 -13.93 4.61
CA ARG A 230 -4.21 -15.03 4.03
C ARG A 230 -4.80 -16.35 4.52
N LEU A 231 -5.18 -17.18 3.56
CA LEU A 231 -5.68 -18.54 3.80
C LEU A 231 -4.63 -19.54 3.36
N GLU A 232 -4.56 -20.67 4.05
CA GLU A 232 -3.79 -21.85 3.65
C GLU A 232 -4.76 -23.00 3.45
N LEU A 233 -4.73 -23.63 2.28
CA LEU A 233 -5.58 -24.76 1.91
C LEU A 233 -4.75 -26.03 1.87
N GLN A 234 -5.35 -27.14 2.33
CA GLN A 234 -4.83 -28.46 2.05
C GLN A 234 -4.77 -28.68 0.54
N HIS A 235 -3.70 -29.33 0.08
CA HIS A 235 -3.46 -29.56 -1.35
C HIS A 235 -4.65 -30.21 -2.06
N ASP A 236 -5.28 -31.20 -1.44
CA ASP A 236 -6.43 -31.88 -2.01
C ASP A 236 -7.67 -31.00 -2.10
N ALA A 237 -7.88 -30.12 -1.11
CA ALA A 237 -8.95 -29.14 -1.15
C ALA A 237 -8.74 -28.14 -2.30
N TYR A 238 -7.50 -27.66 -2.47
CA TYR A 238 -7.13 -26.80 -3.59
C TYR A 238 -7.34 -27.51 -4.94
N ARG A 239 -6.84 -28.73 -5.12
CA ARG A 239 -6.98 -29.50 -6.38
C ARG A 239 -8.42 -29.69 -6.80
N ARG A 240 -9.33 -29.97 -5.87
CA ARG A 240 -10.78 -30.14 -6.18
C ARG A 240 -11.40 -28.90 -6.80
N GLN A 241 -10.82 -27.72 -6.54
CA GLN A 241 -11.44 -26.43 -6.88
C GLN A 241 -10.47 -25.46 -7.56
N HIS A 242 -9.29 -25.92 -8.01
CA HIS A 242 -8.21 -25.08 -8.53
C HIS A 242 -8.65 -24.10 -9.64
N ARG A 243 -9.62 -24.49 -10.48
CA ARG A 243 -10.16 -23.66 -11.57
C ARG A 243 -10.89 -22.38 -11.07
N LEU A 244 -11.29 -22.35 -9.82
CA LEU A 244 -11.93 -21.19 -9.22
C LEU A 244 -10.90 -20.22 -8.60
N PHE A 245 -9.67 -20.70 -8.37
CA PHE A 245 -8.59 -19.90 -7.80
C PHE A 245 -7.67 -19.34 -8.88
N GLU A 246 -8.24 -18.54 -9.78
CA GLU A 246 -7.46 -17.81 -10.77
C GLU A 246 -7.09 -16.41 -10.25
N PRO A 247 -5.98 -15.81 -10.72
CA PRO A 247 -5.63 -14.43 -10.39
C PRO A 247 -6.80 -13.49 -10.65
N ALA A 248 -7.07 -12.63 -9.68
CA ALA A 248 -8.18 -11.67 -9.68
C ALA A 248 -9.60 -12.27 -9.51
N SER A 249 -9.77 -13.57 -9.31
CA SER A 249 -11.05 -14.17 -8.94
C SER A 249 -11.65 -13.52 -7.70
N ARG A 250 -12.97 -13.46 -7.65
CA ARG A 250 -13.72 -12.83 -6.57
C ARG A 250 -14.45 -13.85 -5.71
N PHE A 251 -14.44 -13.60 -4.41
CA PHE A 251 -15.02 -14.48 -3.40
C PHE A 251 -15.84 -13.65 -2.42
N ILE A 252 -16.81 -14.30 -1.78
CA ILE A 252 -17.49 -13.79 -0.62
C ILE A 252 -17.10 -14.65 0.57
N VAL A 253 -16.80 -14.01 1.69
CA VAL A 253 -16.48 -14.67 2.96
C VAL A 253 -17.45 -14.23 4.02
N ARG A 254 -17.93 -15.17 4.81
CA ARG A 254 -18.50 -14.97 6.12
C ARG A 254 -17.45 -15.42 7.13
N LEU A 255 -17.04 -14.52 8.00
CA LEU A 255 -15.99 -14.74 8.99
C LEU A 255 -16.53 -14.42 10.39
N LEU A 256 -16.51 -15.39 11.29
CA LEU A 256 -16.92 -15.24 12.68
C LEU A 256 -15.67 -15.30 13.57
N LEU A 257 -15.38 -14.22 14.27
CA LEU A 257 -14.21 -14.06 15.13
C LEU A 257 -14.59 -13.99 16.60
N ALA A 258 -13.82 -14.64 17.46
CA ALA A 258 -13.93 -14.45 18.89
C ALA A 258 -13.39 -13.07 19.28
N GLU A 259 -14.14 -12.35 20.09
CA GLU A 259 -13.69 -11.10 20.70
C GLU A 259 -13.19 -11.39 22.12
N PRO A 260 -11.88 -11.18 22.40
CA PRO A 260 -11.30 -11.59 23.68
C PRO A 260 -11.83 -10.81 24.88
N GLU A 261 -12.26 -9.56 24.68
CA GLU A 261 -12.63 -8.66 25.77
C GLU A 261 -14.15 -8.55 25.97
N VAL A 262 -14.95 -8.74 24.93
CA VAL A 262 -16.40 -8.47 24.96
C VAL A 262 -17.25 -9.74 25.10
N GLY A 263 -16.65 -10.92 24.84
CA GLY A 263 -17.31 -12.22 24.97
C GLY A 263 -18.34 -12.53 23.90
N GLN A 264 -18.69 -11.58 23.01
CA GLN A 264 -19.59 -11.81 21.88
C GLN A 264 -18.79 -11.92 20.58
N PRO A 265 -19.08 -12.92 19.74
CA PRO A 265 -18.44 -13.07 18.46
C PRO A 265 -18.72 -11.89 17.53
N MET A 266 -17.74 -11.51 16.74
CA MET A 266 -17.87 -10.51 15.67
C MET A 266 -18.03 -11.21 14.32
N GLU A 267 -19.09 -10.88 13.60
CA GLU A 267 -19.38 -11.43 12.29
C GLU A 267 -19.04 -10.42 11.19
N PHE A 268 -18.30 -10.87 10.19
CA PHE A 268 -17.91 -10.09 9.04
C PHE A 268 -18.34 -10.75 7.74
N HIS A 269 -18.96 -9.97 6.87
CA HIS A 269 -19.25 -10.35 5.49
C HIS A 269 -18.33 -9.55 4.57
N LEU A 270 -17.44 -10.23 3.84
CA LEU A 270 -16.35 -9.60 3.08
C LEU A 270 -16.39 -10.05 1.63
N ALA A 271 -16.30 -9.10 0.70
CA ALA A 271 -16.02 -9.40 -0.70
C ALA A 271 -14.52 -9.32 -0.95
N LEU A 272 -13.95 -10.41 -1.38
CA LEU A 272 -12.52 -10.61 -1.53
C LEU A 272 -12.12 -10.71 -3.00
N ARG A 273 -10.89 -10.32 -3.27
CA ARG A 273 -10.21 -10.57 -4.55
C ARG A 273 -8.91 -11.30 -4.31
N LEU A 274 -8.72 -12.42 -5.01
CA LEU A 274 -7.46 -13.16 -4.95
C LEU A 274 -6.35 -12.32 -5.57
N GLN A 275 -5.27 -12.10 -4.82
CA GLN A 275 -4.12 -11.31 -5.24
C GLN A 275 -2.93 -12.20 -5.60
N ASN A 276 -2.64 -13.19 -4.77
CA ASN A 276 -1.46 -14.01 -4.91
C ASN A 276 -1.75 -15.43 -4.46
N ILE A 277 -1.12 -16.40 -5.13
CA ILE A 277 -1.02 -17.79 -4.71
C ILE A 277 0.45 -18.05 -4.45
N TYR A 278 0.78 -18.60 -3.29
CA TYR A 278 2.14 -18.89 -2.85
C TYR A 278 2.32 -20.39 -2.64
N GLY A 279 3.52 -20.85 -2.98
CA GLY A 279 3.89 -22.24 -2.84
C GLY A 279 3.73 -23.00 -4.15
N ASP A 280 4.54 -24.04 -4.30
CA ASP A 280 4.35 -25.04 -5.34
C ASP A 280 3.31 -26.05 -4.82
N PRO A 281 2.14 -26.12 -5.45
CA PRO A 281 1.12 -27.09 -5.06
C PRO A 281 1.61 -28.55 -5.07
N GLN A 282 2.76 -28.83 -5.71
CA GLN A 282 3.29 -30.18 -5.83
C GLN A 282 4.22 -30.58 -4.68
N THR A 283 4.81 -29.61 -3.97
CA THR A 283 5.90 -29.88 -3.02
C THR A 283 5.57 -29.65 -1.55
N MET A 284 4.55 -28.91 -1.19
CA MET A 284 4.36 -28.44 0.21
C MET A 284 3.11 -28.94 0.94
N GLY A 285 2.24 -29.71 0.34
CA GLY A 285 0.99 -30.15 1.00
C GLY A 285 -0.02 -29.05 1.31
N LEU A 286 0.41 -27.77 1.36
CA LEU A 286 -0.41 -26.61 1.63
C LEU A 286 -0.24 -25.55 0.52
N VAL A 287 -1.34 -24.91 0.13
CA VAL A 287 -1.36 -23.81 -0.83
C VAL A 287 -1.80 -22.53 -0.09
N ALA A 288 -0.91 -21.56 -0.02
CA ALA A 288 -1.20 -20.29 0.61
C ALA A 288 -1.74 -19.29 -0.40
N MET A 289 -2.82 -18.60 -0.04
CA MET A 289 -3.49 -17.61 -0.88
C MET A 289 -3.69 -16.30 -0.15
N GLY A 290 -3.28 -15.19 -0.79
CA GLY A 290 -3.48 -13.84 -0.29
C GLY A 290 -4.68 -13.18 -0.95
N PHE A 291 -5.61 -12.68 -0.13
CA PHE A 291 -6.82 -12.00 -0.57
C PHE A 291 -6.82 -10.55 -0.11
N ARG A 292 -7.27 -9.66 -0.99
CA ARG A 292 -7.58 -8.27 -0.67
C ARG A 292 -9.08 -8.11 -0.44
N ILE A 293 -9.45 -7.40 0.61
CA ILE A 293 -10.84 -6.99 0.84
C ILE A 293 -11.19 -5.84 -0.10
N MET A 294 -12.25 -6.01 -0.88
CA MET A 294 -12.74 -5.01 -1.84
C MET A 294 -13.91 -4.23 -1.28
N SER A 295 -14.80 -4.93 -0.56
CA SER A 295 -15.94 -4.34 0.13
C SER A 295 -16.34 -5.20 1.32
N PHE A 296 -17.13 -4.63 2.21
CA PHE A 296 -17.68 -5.31 3.38
C PHE A 296 -19.18 -5.04 3.51
N GLY A 297 -19.90 -6.06 3.94
CA GLY A 297 -21.35 -6.01 4.20
C GLY A 297 -21.60 -5.46 5.60
N VAL A 298 -22.47 -4.47 5.68
CA VAL A 298 -22.99 -3.92 6.94
C VAL A 298 -24.42 -4.45 7.09
N PRO A 299 -24.74 -5.15 8.18
CA PRO A 299 -26.11 -5.56 8.47
C PRO A 299 -27.05 -4.36 8.51
N GLY A 300 -28.30 -4.55 8.10
CA GLY A 300 -29.36 -3.57 8.32
C GLY A 300 -29.72 -3.46 9.79
N ASP A 301 -30.55 -2.46 10.14
CA ASP A 301 -30.95 -2.19 11.52
C ASP A 301 -31.95 -3.25 12.03
N LEU A 302 -32.68 -3.93 11.13
CA LEU A 302 -33.65 -4.96 11.46
C LEU A 302 -33.16 -6.36 11.08
N PRO A 303 -33.48 -7.40 11.89
CA PRO A 303 -33.19 -8.79 11.54
C PRO A 303 -33.80 -9.18 10.19
N GLY A 304 -32.97 -9.72 9.28
CA GLY A 304 -33.41 -10.15 7.95
C GLY A 304 -33.32 -9.06 6.87
N GLU A 305 -32.90 -7.85 7.20
CA GLU A 305 -32.58 -6.84 6.19
C GLU A 305 -31.32 -7.25 5.38
N PRO A 306 -31.30 -6.95 4.08
CA PRO A 306 -30.15 -7.28 3.26
C PRO A 306 -28.90 -6.47 3.66
N LEU A 307 -27.73 -7.09 3.51
CA LEU A 307 -26.45 -6.44 3.74
C LEU A 307 -26.27 -5.24 2.80
N SER A 308 -25.87 -4.11 3.35
CA SER A 308 -25.40 -2.95 2.60
C SER A 308 -23.90 -3.05 2.39
N TRP A 309 -23.46 -3.14 1.13
CA TRP A 309 -22.04 -3.27 0.80
C TRP A 309 -21.34 -1.92 0.70
N LYS A 310 -20.31 -1.73 1.53
CA LYS A 310 -19.45 -0.52 1.53
C LYS A 310 -18.08 -0.85 0.94
N PRO A 311 -17.47 0.04 0.14
CA PRO A 311 -16.12 -0.16 -0.38
C PRO A 311 -15.09 -0.15 0.76
N ALA A 312 -14.07 -1.02 0.66
CA ALA A 312 -13.00 -1.15 1.66
C ALA A 312 -11.69 -0.49 1.15
N ALA A 313 -11.76 0.68 0.51
CA ALA A 313 -10.58 1.37 -0.01
C ALA A 313 -9.56 1.70 1.11
N SER A 314 -10.04 2.10 2.28
CA SER A 314 -9.27 2.35 3.50
C SER A 314 -9.34 1.20 4.52
N GLY A 315 -9.64 -0.03 4.07
CA GLY A 315 -9.82 -1.19 4.92
C GLY A 315 -11.21 -1.29 5.55
N VAL A 316 -11.37 -2.30 6.41
CA VAL A 316 -12.57 -2.54 7.22
C VAL A 316 -12.28 -2.10 8.65
N PRO A 317 -12.81 -0.96 9.13
CA PRO A 317 -12.42 -0.39 10.43
C PRO A 317 -12.58 -1.37 11.60
N ALA A 318 -13.73 -2.02 11.72
CA ALA A 318 -13.98 -2.97 12.81
C ALA A 318 -13.05 -4.19 12.80
N LEU A 319 -12.61 -4.64 11.61
CA LEU A 319 -11.65 -5.73 11.47
C LEU A 319 -10.22 -5.27 11.78
N ASP A 320 -9.88 -4.03 11.45
CA ASP A 320 -8.57 -3.43 11.79
C ASP A 320 -8.44 -3.22 13.31
N ASP A 321 -9.51 -2.73 13.95
CA ASP A 321 -9.58 -2.59 15.41
C ASP A 321 -9.48 -3.95 16.11
N TRP A 322 -10.17 -4.98 15.59
CA TRP A 322 -10.06 -6.35 16.10
C TRP A 322 -8.62 -6.87 15.98
N ALA A 323 -7.99 -6.69 14.81
CA ALA A 323 -6.61 -7.10 14.57
C ALA A 323 -5.64 -6.41 15.53
N PHE A 324 -5.85 -5.12 15.79
CA PHE A 324 -5.04 -4.35 16.74
C PHE A 324 -5.19 -4.86 18.18
N ARG A 325 -6.42 -5.03 18.67
CA ARG A 325 -6.68 -5.57 20.02
C ARG A 325 -6.08 -6.96 20.19
N ARG A 326 -6.24 -7.81 19.18
CA ARG A 326 -5.68 -9.16 19.19
C ARG A 326 -4.15 -9.15 19.20
N HIS A 327 -3.53 -8.29 18.42
CA HIS A 327 -2.08 -8.11 18.43
C HIS A 327 -1.58 -7.72 19.84
N LEU A 328 -2.24 -6.76 20.48
CA LEU A 328 -1.89 -6.37 21.86
C LEU A 328 -2.07 -7.52 22.86
N ALA A 329 -3.14 -8.30 22.74
CA ALA A 329 -3.38 -9.45 23.61
C ALA A 329 -2.26 -10.51 23.46
N ILE A 330 -1.87 -10.84 22.23
CA ILE A 330 -0.76 -11.77 21.95
C ILE A 330 0.57 -11.24 22.52
N TYR A 331 0.82 -9.94 22.37
CA TYR A 331 2.03 -9.29 22.89
C TYR A 331 2.12 -9.37 24.41
N ARG A 332 1.01 -9.05 25.11
CA ARG A 332 0.92 -9.17 26.57
C ARG A 332 1.12 -10.61 27.09
N GLN A 333 0.60 -11.61 26.34
CA GLN A 333 0.77 -13.02 26.70
C GLN A 333 2.21 -13.52 26.55
N ARG A 334 2.98 -12.93 25.62
CA ARG A 334 4.39 -13.28 25.41
C ARG A 334 5.34 -12.62 26.42
N GLY A 335 4.86 -11.69 27.25
CA GLY A 335 5.66 -10.99 28.25
C GLY A 335 6.65 -9.97 27.67
N GLU A 336 6.39 -9.50 26.47
CA GLU A 336 7.21 -8.47 25.78
C GLU A 336 6.59 -7.08 25.95
#